data_cff89c5d56f791ca6c6960f2189b57e8
#
_entry.id   cff89c5d56f791ca6c6960f2189b57e8
#
_cell.length_a   1.000
_cell.length_b   1.000
_cell.length_c   1.000
_cell.angle_alpha   90.00
_cell.angle_beta   90.00
_cell.angle_gamma   90.00
#
_symmetry.space_group_name_H-M   'P 1'
#
loop_
_entity.id
_entity.type
_entity.pdbx_description
1 polymer ?
#
loop_
_entity_poly.entity_id
_entity_poly.type
_entity_poly.pdbx_seq_one_letter_code
_entity_poly.pdbx_strand_id
1 'polypeptide(L)'
;MGLAGYYRRFVPNFSSIAKPLTRLLEKGVPFVWSGDCEVSYQSLKSKLVDAPILALPESGKRFTVYTDASRIGLGCVLMQEGRVIAYGSRQLRKHEGNYPTHDLELAAVVFALKSWRHYLYGEACDIFTDHKSLKYIFTQKELN
;
A
#
# COMPACT_ATOMS: atom_id res chain seq x y z
N MET A 1 9.41 -0.61 15.78
CA MET A 1 8.85 -0.29 14.45
C MET A 1 8.92 1.20 14.05
N GLY A 2 9.28 2.10 14.97
CA GLY A 2 9.23 3.54 14.72
C GLY A 2 9.95 4.02 13.46
N LEU A 3 11.26 3.79 13.32
CA LEU A 3 12.02 4.23 12.15
C LEU A 3 11.55 3.53 10.87
N ALA A 4 11.36 2.22 10.90
CA ALA A 4 10.84 1.46 9.76
C ALA A 4 9.43 1.94 9.37
N GLY A 5 8.57 2.25 10.33
CA GLY A 5 7.24 2.81 10.09
C GLY A 5 7.28 4.18 9.42
N TYR A 6 8.25 5.03 9.77
CA TYR A 6 8.46 6.32 9.12
C TYR A 6 8.79 6.16 7.63
N TYR A 7 9.60 5.16 7.26
CA TYR A 7 10.01 4.91 5.89
C TYR A 7 9.11 3.94 5.12
N ARG A 8 7.95 3.58 5.67
CA ARG A 8 7.02 2.61 5.03
C ARG A 8 6.61 2.98 3.61
N ARG A 9 6.54 4.25 3.27
CA ARG A 9 6.19 4.74 1.93
C ARG A 9 7.23 4.41 0.85
N PHE A 10 8.44 4.00 1.25
CA PHE A 10 9.52 3.59 0.36
C PHE A 10 9.55 2.08 0.11
N VAL A 11 8.73 1.32 0.81
CA VAL A 11 8.75 -0.14 0.78
C VAL A 11 7.41 -0.66 0.26
N PRO A 12 7.40 -1.36 -0.90
CA PRO A 12 6.20 -2.01 -1.38
C PRO A 12 5.76 -3.12 -0.41
N ASN A 13 4.45 -3.24 -0.20
CA ASN A 13 3.85 -4.25 0.68
C ASN A 13 4.40 -4.26 2.12
N PHE A 14 4.79 -3.09 2.63
CA PHE A 14 5.36 -2.94 3.96
C PHE A 14 4.53 -3.64 5.04
N SER A 15 3.23 -3.46 5.07
CA SER A 15 2.38 -4.00 6.13
C SER A 15 2.34 -5.54 6.13
N SER A 16 2.37 -6.17 4.97
CA SER A 16 2.45 -7.63 4.86
C SER A 16 3.78 -8.17 5.32
N ILE A 17 4.88 -7.51 4.94
CA ILE A 17 6.23 -7.88 5.37
C ILE A 17 6.38 -7.69 6.87
N ALA A 18 5.89 -6.59 7.42
CA ALA A 18 6.02 -6.25 8.84
C ALA A 18 5.05 -7.02 9.76
N LYS A 19 4.07 -7.72 9.22
CA LYS A 19 3.01 -8.38 10.02
C LYS A 19 3.52 -9.25 11.18
N PRO A 20 4.52 -10.14 10.99
CA PRO A 20 5.05 -10.93 12.11
C PRO A 20 5.64 -10.07 13.24
N LEU A 21 6.26 -8.94 12.90
CA LEU A 21 6.85 -8.02 13.87
C LEU A 21 5.77 -7.16 14.57
N THR A 22 4.79 -6.67 13.84
CA THR A 22 3.71 -5.86 14.42
C THR A 22 2.84 -6.69 15.36
N ARG A 23 2.68 -7.97 15.08
CA ARG A 23 1.98 -8.91 15.96
C ARG A 23 2.62 -9.00 17.35
N LEU A 24 3.93 -8.88 17.46
CA LEU A 24 4.63 -8.87 18.76
C LEU A 24 4.28 -7.65 19.63
N LEU A 25 3.73 -6.60 19.03
CA LEU A 25 3.32 -5.36 19.71
C LEU A 25 1.87 -5.39 20.16
N GLU A 26 1.11 -6.42 19.78
CA GLU A 26 -0.30 -6.57 20.17
C GLU A 26 -0.41 -6.90 21.66
N LYS A 27 -1.43 -6.32 22.31
CA LYS A 27 -1.71 -6.58 23.72
C LYS A 27 -2.04 -8.05 23.95
N GLY A 28 -1.38 -8.67 24.92
CA GLY A 28 -1.60 -10.07 25.29
C GLY A 28 -0.84 -11.09 24.45
N VAL A 29 -0.08 -10.67 23.46
CA VAL A 29 0.78 -11.55 22.68
C VAL A 29 2.15 -11.64 23.37
N PRO A 30 2.62 -12.85 23.72
CA PRO A 30 3.96 -13.01 24.31
C PRO A 30 5.03 -12.63 23.28
N PHE A 31 6.09 -11.98 23.75
CA PHE A 31 7.23 -11.65 22.89
C PHE A 31 8.07 -12.91 22.63
N VAL A 32 7.84 -13.54 21.50
CA VAL A 32 8.60 -14.68 21.01
C VAL A 32 9.12 -14.38 19.62
N TRP A 33 10.45 -14.29 19.49
CA TRP A 33 11.10 -14.05 18.21
C TRP A 33 11.14 -15.34 17.40
N SER A 34 10.21 -15.48 16.46
CA SER A 34 10.09 -16.66 15.58
C SER A 34 10.94 -16.53 14.32
N GLY A 35 11.06 -17.61 13.56
CA GLY A 35 11.67 -17.58 12.23
C GLY A 35 11.01 -16.59 11.29
N ASP A 36 9.68 -16.45 11.36
CA ASP A 36 8.93 -15.47 10.57
C ASP A 36 9.31 -14.03 10.97
N CYS A 37 9.53 -13.77 12.23
CA CYS A 37 10.03 -12.46 12.70
C CYS A 37 11.42 -12.15 12.13
N GLU A 38 12.31 -13.12 12.11
CA GLU A 38 13.65 -12.96 11.54
C GLU A 38 13.59 -12.69 10.04
N VAL A 39 12.80 -13.45 9.30
CA VAL A 39 12.59 -13.24 7.86
C VAL A 39 12.02 -11.85 7.58
N SER A 40 11.03 -11.43 8.35
CA SER A 40 10.45 -10.07 8.26
C SER A 40 11.49 -8.99 8.51
N TYR A 41 12.29 -9.14 9.57
CA TYR A 41 13.33 -8.19 9.94
C TYR A 41 14.39 -8.05 8.84
N GLN A 42 14.92 -9.16 8.34
CA GLN A 42 15.92 -9.15 7.28
C GLN A 42 15.35 -8.59 5.96
N SER A 43 14.11 -8.92 5.64
CA SER A 43 13.43 -8.40 4.45
C SER A 43 13.23 -6.88 4.52
N LEU A 44 12.79 -6.36 5.66
CA LEU A 44 12.64 -4.91 5.85
C LEU A 44 13.99 -4.20 5.81
N LYS A 45 15.01 -4.76 6.45
CA LYS A 45 16.37 -4.21 6.45
C LYS A 45 16.91 -4.09 5.01
N SER A 46 16.81 -5.15 4.22
CA SER A 46 17.25 -5.15 2.82
C SER A 46 16.49 -4.11 2.00
N LYS A 47 15.16 -4.10 2.09
CA LYS A 47 14.32 -3.15 1.34
C LYS A 47 14.56 -1.69 1.72
N LEU A 48 14.88 -1.39 2.96
CA LEU A 48 15.21 -0.03 3.40
C LEU A 48 16.60 0.41 2.93
N VAL A 49 17.55 -0.52 2.85
CA VAL A 49 18.89 -0.26 2.30
C VAL A 49 18.82 0.01 0.78
N ASP A 50 18.00 -0.78 0.09
CA ASP A 50 17.85 -0.72 -1.37
C ASP A 50 16.65 0.16 -1.81
N ALA A 51 16.12 0.97 -0.91
CA ALA A 51 14.95 1.80 -1.18
C ALA A 51 15.16 2.70 -2.41
N PRO A 52 14.21 2.71 -3.38
CA PRO A 52 14.32 3.54 -4.55
C PRO A 52 14.19 5.02 -4.18
N ILE A 53 14.82 5.88 -4.99
CA ILE A 53 14.57 7.32 -4.92
C ILE A 53 13.16 7.57 -5.43
N LEU A 54 12.31 8.13 -4.57
CA LEU A 54 10.95 8.48 -4.93
C LEU A 54 10.91 9.79 -5.73
N ALA A 55 10.06 9.82 -6.76
CA ALA A 55 9.83 11.03 -7.53
C ALA A 55 8.95 12.02 -6.73
N LEU A 56 9.14 13.30 -6.98
CA LEU A 56 8.24 14.34 -6.51
C LEU A 56 7.06 14.47 -7.47
N PRO A 57 5.82 14.62 -6.96
CA PRO A 57 4.66 14.81 -7.80
C PRO A 57 4.71 16.16 -8.52
N GLU A 58 4.30 16.17 -9.78
CA GLU A 58 4.20 17.36 -10.61
C GLU A 58 2.72 17.67 -10.92
N SER A 59 2.30 18.90 -10.68
CA SER A 59 0.94 19.36 -10.99
C SER A 59 0.70 19.37 -12.50
N GLY A 60 -0.54 19.05 -12.89
CA GLY A 60 -0.95 19.02 -14.30
C GLY A 60 -0.56 17.76 -15.06
N LYS A 61 0.18 16.85 -14.46
CA LYS A 61 0.52 15.54 -15.03
C LYS A 61 -0.41 14.46 -14.49
N ARG A 62 -0.72 13.49 -15.36
CA ARG A 62 -1.58 12.36 -15.00
C ARG A 62 -0.90 11.44 -14.00
N PHE A 63 -1.62 11.08 -12.96
CA PHE A 63 -1.22 10.04 -12.03
C PHE A 63 -1.62 8.64 -12.52
N THR A 64 -0.87 7.66 -12.10
CA THR A 64 -1.18 6.25 -12.26
C THR A 64 -1.13 5.57 -10.90
N VAL A 65 -2.17 4.83 -10.55
CA VAL A 65 -2.26 4.07 -9.31
C VAL A 65 -2.37 2.60 -9.66
N TYR A 66 -1.47 1.79 -9.13
CA TYR A 66 -1.56 0.33 -9.15
C TYR A 66 -2.02 -0.16 -7.79
N THR A 67 -2.97 -1.07 -7.78
CA THR A 67 -3.50 -1.67 -6.56
C THR A 67 -3.46 -3.18 -6.61
N ASP A 68 -3.20 -3.78 -5.47
CA ASP A 68 -3.17 -5.22 -5.27
C ASP A 68 -3.80 -5.57 -3.93
N ALA A 69 -4.49 -6.68 -3.87
CA ALA A 69 -5.12 -7.17 -2.67
C ALA A 69 -4.81 -8.66 -2.45
N SER A 70 -4.54 -9.00 -1.22
CA SER A 70 -4.32 -10.38 -0.80
C SER A 70 -5.09 -10.69 0.48
N ARG A 71 -5.08 -11.93 0.91
CA ARG A 71 -5.66 -12.34 2.20
C ARG A 71 -4.91 -11.79 3.41
N ILE A 72 -3.75 -11.17 3.19
CA ILE A 72 -2.92 -10.60 4.25
C ILE A 72 -3.12 -9.09 4.36
N GLY A 73 -3.22 -8.41 3.24
CA GLY A 73 -3.31 -6.96 3.23
C GLY A 73 -3.58 -6.37 1.85
N LEU A 74 -3.68 -5.04 1.84
CA LEU A 74 -3.86 -4.23 0.65
C LEU A 74 -2.56 -3.51 0.33
N GLY A 75 -2.22 -3.44 -0.94
CA GLY A 75 -1.05 -2.73 -1.44
C GLY A 75 -1.41 -1.78 -2.58
N CYS A 76 -0.66 -0.69 -2.71
CA CYS A 76 -0.83 0.24 -3.80
C CYS A 76 0.46 1.02 -4.09
N VAL A 77 0.57 1.52 -5.31
CA VAL A 77 1.70 2.32 -5.79
C VAL A 77 1.16 3.53 -6.53
N LEU A 78 1.63 4.71 -6.17
CA LEU A 78 1.35 5.97 -6.87
C LEU A 78 2.52 6.32 -7.77
N MET A 79 2.23 6.57 -9.04
CA MET A 79 3.23 6.88 -10.05
C MET A 79 2.83 8.07 -10.91
N GLN A 80 3.83 8.71 -11.50
CA GLN A 80 3.70 9.65 -12.62
C GLN A 80 4.80 9.38 -13.63
N GLU A 81 4.47 9.31 -14.91
CA GLU A 81 5.44 9.14 -16.00
C GLU A 81 6.43 7.98 -15.78
N GLY A 82 5.94 6.85 -15.28
CA GLY A 82 6.75 5.66 -15.02
C GLY A 82 7.65 5.75 -13.78
N ARG A 83 7.53 6.81 -12.98
CA ARG A 83 8.30 6.99 -11.74
C ARG A 83 7.42 6.81 -10.51
N VAL A 84 7.91 6.12 -9.51
CA VAL A 84 7.21 5.90 -8.25
C VAL A 84 7.29 7.15 -7.38
N ILE A 85 6.12 7.61 -6.92
CA ILE A 85 5.99 8.73 -5.96
C ILE A 85 5.86 8.19 -4.54
N ALA A 86 5.03 7.17 -4.34
CA ALA A 86 4.82 6.59 -3.02
C ALA A 86 4.31 5.15 -3.12
N TYR A 87 4.60 4.37 -2.10
CA TYR A 87 3.97 3.08 -1.83
C TYR A 87 2.99 3.22 -0.68
N GLY A 88 1.91 2.47 -0.72
CA GLY A 88 0.95 2.38 0.37
C GLY A 88 0.60 0.92 0.66
N SER A 89 0.39 0.62 1.92
CA SER A 89 -0.07 -0.71 2.32
C SER A 89 -0.73 -0.66 3.68
N ARG A 90 -1.67 -1.58 3.92
CA ARG A 90 -2.21 -1.86 5.26
C ARG A 90 -2.66 -3.31 5.37
N GLN A 91 -2.68 -3.81 6.59
CA GLN A 91 -3.27 -5.13 6.87
C GLN A 91 -4.79 -5.09 6.73
N LEU A 92 -5.38 -6.23 6.45
CA LEU A 92 -6.84 -6.36 6.43
C LEU A 92 -7.40 -6.14 7.84
N ARG A 93 -8.53 -5.47 7.91
CA ARG A 93 -9.35 -5.42 9.12
C ARG A 93 -10.02 -6.78 9.32
N LYS A 94 -10.40 -7.08 10.56
CA LYS A 94 -10.98 -8.38 10.92
C LYS A 94 -12.15 -8.79 10.02
N HIS A 95 -13.06 -7.87 9.71
CA HIS A 95 -14.22 -8.13 8.86
C HIS A 95 -13.86 -8.27 7.37
N GLU A 96 -12.77 -7.66 6.92
CA GLU A 96 -12.31 -7.73 5.53
C GLU A 96 -11.75 -9.10 5.16
N GLY A 97 -11.29 -9.87 6.12
CA GLY A 97 -10.82 -11.24 5.91
C GLY A 97 -11.86 -12.18 5.27
N ASN A 98 -13.13 -11.85 5.41
CA ASN A 98 -14.25 -12.61 4.85
C ASN A 98 -14.74 -12.06 3.49
N TYR A 99 -14.15 -10.99 2.99
CA TYR A 99 -14.57 -10.41 1.72
C TYR A 99 -14.22 -11.31 0.53
N PRO A 100 -15.09 -11.37 -0.49
CA PRO A 100 -14.73 -11.92 -1.79
C PRO A 100 -13.53 -11.19 -2.38
N THR A 101 -12.80 -11.84 -3.30
CA THR A 101 -11.60 -11.28 -3.93
C THR A 101 -11.85 -9.91 -4.57
N HIS A 102 -12.96 -9.76 -5.32
CA HIS A 102 -13.28 -8.49 -5.97
C HIS A 102 -13.59 -7.35 -4.98
N ASP A 103 -14.15 -7.67 -3.81
CA ASP A 103 -14.38 -6.67 -2.74
C ASP A 103 -13.07 -6.24 -2.08
N LEU A 104 -12.11 -7.15 -1.93
CA LEU A 104 -10.76 -6.83 -1.45
C LEU A 104 -10.03 -5.92 -2.43
N GLU A 105 -10.16 -6.18 -3.72
CA GLU A 105 -9.55 -5.34 -4.75
C GLU A 105 -10.15 -3.94 -4.78
N LEU A 106 -11.48 -3.84 -4.66
CA LEU A 106 -12.15 -2.56 -4.53
C LEU A 106 -11.72 -1.83 -3.24
N ALA A 107 -11.56 -2.54 -2.14
CA ALA A 107 -11.04 -1.99 -0.89
C ALA A 107 -9.61 -1.43 -1.06
N ALA A 108 -8.77 -2.08 -1.85
CA ALA A 108 -7.44 -1.58 -2.17
C ALA A 108 -7.49 -0.27 -2.98
N VAL A 109 -8.38 -0.17 -3.94
CA VAL A 109 -8.61 1.07 -4.71
C VAL A 109 -9.07 2.20 -3.79
N VAL A 110 -10.07 1.96 -2.96
CA VAL A 110 -10.58 2.96 -2.00
C VAL A 110 -9.48 3.39 -1.02
N PHE A 111 -8.69 2.44 -0.54
CA PHE A 111 -7.55 2.72 0.33
C PHE A 111 -6.53 3.64 -0.34
N ALA A 112 -6.15 3.35 -1.59
CA ALA A 112 -5.21 4.17 -2.36
C ALA A 112 -5.73 5.59 -2.57
N LEU A 113 -6.98 5.73 -3.00
CA LEU A 113 -7.61 7.03 -3.25
C LEU A 113 -7.70 7.89 -1.98
N LYS A 114 -8.02 7.28 -0.84
CA LYS A 114 -8.05 7.97 0.45
C LYS A 114 -6.66 8.38 0.93
N SER A 115 -5.68 7.48 0.79
CA SER A 115 -4.30 7.72 1.22
C SER A 115 -3.65 8.87 0.47
N TRP A 116 -3.95 8.99 -0.83
CA TRP A 116 -3.33 9.99 -1.70
C TRP A 116 -4.29 11.07 -2.19
N ARG A 117 -5.40 11.26 -1.49
CA ARG A 117 -6.40 12.27 -1.84
C ARG A 117 -5.78 13.66 -2.06
N HIS A 118 -4.83 14.05 -1.25
CA HIS A 118 -4.13 15.33 -1.32
C HIS A 118 -3.27 15.49 -2.59
N TYR A 119 -2.78 14.38 -3.18
CA TYR A 119 -2.09 14.41 -4.47
C TYR A 119 -3.06 14.35 -5.66
N LEU A 120 -4.10 13.56 -5.54
CA LEU A 120 -5.02 13.23 -6.64
C LEU A 120 -6.10 14.29 -6.85
N TYR A 121 -6.29 15.18 -5.86
CA TYR A 121 -7.35 16.20 -5.92
C TYR A 121 -7.13 17.18 -7.09
N GLY A 122 -8.08 17.25 -8.06
CA GLY A 122 -8.00 18.11 -9.26
C GLY A 122 -7.19 17.52 -10.42
N GLU A 123 -6.61 16.34 -10.25
CA GLU A 123 -5.72 15.72 -11.23
C GLU A 123 -6.37 14.49 -11.91
N ALA A 124 -5.98 14.23 -13.15
CA ALA A 124 -6.38 13.00 -13.84
C ALA A 124 -5.61 11.80 -13.27
N CYS A 125 -6.30 10.70 -13.02
CA CYS A 125 -5.74 9.49 -12.46
C CYS A 125 -6.26 8.25 -13.19
N ASP A 126 -5.35 7.36 -13.59
CA ASP A 126 -5.66 6.03 -14.10
C ASP A 126 -5.40 5.01 -12.99
N ILE A 127 -6.33 4.09 -12.78
CA ILE A 127 -6.22 3.04 -11.77
C ILE A 127 -6.14 1.69 -12.44
N PHE A 128 -5.13 0.92 -12.08
CA PHE A 128 -4.91 -0.45 -12.53
C PHE A 128 -5.01 -1.41 -11.35
N THR A 129 -5.80 -2.46 -11.53
CA THR A 129 -5.94 -3.57 -10.58
C THR A 129 -5.60 -4.87 -11.29
N ASP A 130 -5.36 -5.94 -10.56
CA ASP A 130 -5.16 -7.27 -11.14
C ASP A 130 -6.42 -7.79 -11.87
N HIS A 131 -7.59 -7.28 -11.50
CA HIS A 131 -8.83 -7.58 -12.22
C HIS A 131 -8.95 -6.73 -13.47
N LYS A 132 -8.84 -7.36 -14.63
CA LYS A 132 -9.02 -6.74 -15.95
C LYS A 132 -10.37 -6.05 -16.15
N SER A 133 -11.35 -6.30 -15.28
CA SER A 133 -12.71 -5.73 -15.34
C SER A 133 -12.87 -4.34 -14.71
N LEU A 134 -11.84 -3.83 -14.01
CA LEU A 134 -11.91 -2.56 -13.30
C LEU A 134 -10.91 -1.54 -13.88
N LYS A 135 -11.11 -1.17 -15.15
CA LYS A 135 -10.46 0.03 -15.69
C LYS A 135 -11.35 1.23 -15.36
N TYR A 136 -11.00 2.00 -14.36
CA TYR A 136 -11.69 3.26 -14.07
C TYR A 136 -10.78 4.44 -14.37
N ILE A 137 -11.28 5.36 -15.16
CA ILE A 137 -10.73 6.71 -15.28
C ILE A 137 -11.59 7.58 -14.37
N PHE A 138 -11.03 8.02 -13.25
CA PHE A 138 -11.71 8.95 -12.36
C PHE A 138 -11.28 10.37 -12.69
N THR A 139 -12.22 11.21 -13.10
CA THR A 139 -12.09 12.65 -12.97
C THR A 139 -12.67 13.04 -11.61
N GLN A 140 -12.02 13.98 -10.94
CA GLN A 140 -12.28 14.27 -9.52
C GLN A 140 -13.64 14.79 -9.14
N LYS A 141 -14.48 15.18 -10.07
CA LYS A 141 -15.88 15.54 -9.80
C LYS A 141 -16.71 14.38 -9.23
N GLU A 142 -16.18 13.17 -9.30
CA GLU A 142 -16.88 11.95 -8.88
C GLU A 142 -16.38 11.37 -7.53
N LEU A 143 -15.41 12.01 -6.90
CA LEU A 143 -14.83 11.56 -5.62
C LEU A 143 -15.41 12.26 -4.39
N ASN A 144 -16.50 12.92 -4.53
CA ASN A 144 -17.23 13.53 -3.40
C ASN A 144 -18.04 12.50 -2.62
#